data_9297c944b82e613fedfec24728d3607d
#
_entry.id   9297c944b82e613fedfec24728d3607d
#
_cell.length_a   1.000
_cell.length_b   1.000
_cell.length_c   1.000
_cell.angle_alpha   90.00
_cell.angle_beta   90.00
_cell.angle_gamma   90.00
#
_symmetry.space_group_name_H-M   'P 1'
#
loop_
_entity.id
_entity.type
_entity.pdbx_description
1 polymer ?
#
loop_
_entity_poly.entity_id
_entity_poly.type
_entity_poly.pdbx_seq_one_letter_code
_entity_poly.pdbx_strand_id
1 'polypeptide(L)'
;MLFRILAITIALSLSACSSWVYRFDIPQGNFLEQKDIDKLQIGMTKEQVKFVLGSPVVNDAFGNDTLHYVYLLKSGRSEEFNVKKKFILYFDNELLASAEGDFVLGDNFYVPMVN
;
A
#
# COMPACT_ATOMS: atom_id res chain seq x y z
N MET A 1 -44.48 -34.44 -22.97
CA MET A 1 -44.56 -33.48 -21.87
C MET A 1 -43.37 -33.60 -20.92
N LEU A 2 -43.06 -34.76 -20.39
CA LEU A 2 -41.93 -34.94 -19.46
C LEU A 2 -40.57 -34.52 -20.03
N PHE A 3 -40.31 -34.86 -21.26
CA PHE A 3 -39.05 -34.52 -21.92
C PHE A 3 -38.88 -33.00 -22.12
N ARG A 4 -39.96 -32.27 -22.38
CA ARG A 4 -39.96 -30.82 -22.50
C ARG A 4 -39.74 -30.11 -21.15
N ILE A 5 -40.36 -30.64 -20.11
CA ILE A 5 -40.18 -30.14 -18.74
C ILE A 5 -38.75 -30.37 -18.27
N LEU A 6 -38.18 -31.53 -18.52
CA LEU A 6 -36.82 -31.87 -18.18
C LEU A 6 -35.80 -30.97 -18.91
N ALA A 7 -36.02 -30.69 -20.19
CA ALA A 7 -35.18 -29.79 -20.97
C ALA A 7 -35.19 -28.33 -20.43
N ILE A 8 -36.35 -27.84 -20.01
CA ILE A 8 -36.52 -26.51 -19.43
C ILE A 8 -35.81 -26.44 -18.07
N THR A 9 -35.92 -27.46 -17.26
CA THR A 9 -35.26 -27.50 -15.92
C THR A 9 -33.73 -27.51 -16.05
N ILE A 10 -33.20 -28.23 -17.01
CA ILE A 10 -31.78 -28.27 -17.32
C ILE A 10 -31.29 -26.89 -17.83
N ALA A 11 -32.06 -26.24 -18.69
CA ALA A 11 -31.71 -24.91 -19.22
C ALA A 11 -31.72 -23.84 -18.14
N LEU A 12 -32.64 -23.90 -17.17
CA LEU A 12 -32.64 -22.95 -16.03
C LEU A 12 -31.49 -23.18 -15.06
N SER A 13 -31.02 -24.42 -14.90
CA SER A 13 -29.89 -24.69 -13.99
C SER A 13 -28.54 -24.26 -14.55
N LEU A 14 -28.38 -24.10 -15.87
CA LEU A 14 -27.13 -23.60 -16.44
C LEU A 14 -26.93 -22.09 -16.32
N SER A 15 -27.98 -21.32 -16.09
CA SER A 15 -27.86 -19.86 -15.95
C SER A 15 -27.47 -19.37 -14.55
N ALA A 16 -27.39 -20.26 -13.58
CA ALA A 16 -27.15 -19.89 -12.17
C ALA A 16 -25.65 -19.71 -11.81
N CYS A 17 -24.71 -19.97 -12.72
CA CYS A 17 -23.29 -20.03 -12.38
C CYS A 17 -22.47 -18.76 -12.68
N SER A 18 -23.08 -17.63 -13.07
CA SER A 18 -22.28 -16.51 -13.60
C SER A 18 -21.91 -15.41 -12.60
N SER A 19 -22.33 -15.49 -11.33
CA SER A 19 -22.13 -14.34 -10.44
C SER A 19 -21.25 -14.58 -9.21
N TRP A 20 -20.60 -15.73 -9.08
CA TRP A 20 -19.77 -16.01 -7.92
C TRP A 20 -18.26 -15.90 -8.24
N VAL A 21 -17.84 -14.79 -8.84
CA VAL A 21 -16.41 -14.48 -8.94
C VAL A 21 -16.02 -13.70 -7.69
N TYR A 22 -15.25 -14.36 -6.84
CA TYR A 22 -14.65 -13.70 -5.68
C TYR A 22 -13.53 -12.78 -6.17
N ARG A 23 -13.71 -11.47 -5.96
CA ARG A 23 -12.71 -10.46 -6.31
C ARG A 23 -12.10 -9.93 -5.03
N PHE A 24 -10.78 -9.91 -4.97
CA PHE A 24 -10.05 -9.39 -3.82
C PHE A 24 -9.06 -8.31 -4.27
N ASP A 25 -8.80 -7.40 -3.35
CA ASP A 25 -7.85 -6.33 -3.57
C ASP A 25 -6.43 -6.86 -3.39
N ILE A 26 -5.52 -6.47 -4.28
CA ILE A 26 -4.13 -6.91 -4.26
C ILE A 26 -3.25 -5.73 -3.87
N PRO A 27 -2.69 -5.73 -2.65
CA PRO A 27 -1.69 -4.74 -2.27
C PRO A 27 -0.36 -5.05 -2.95
N GLN A 28 0.30 -4.02 -3.45
CA GLN A 28 1.62 -4.09 -4.08
C GLN A 28 2.55 -3.01 -3.52
N GLY A 29 3.82 -3.33 -3.42
CA GLY A 29 4.82 -2.42 -2.87
C GLY A 29 4.83 -2.43 -1.34
N ASN A 30 5.14 -1.28 -0.75
CA ASN A 30 5.19 -1.11 0.69
C ASN A 30 3.80 -0.83 1.26
N PHE A 31 3.31 -1.71 2.12
CA PHE A 31 2.10 -1.44 2.88
C PHE A 31 2.41 -0.44 4.00
N LEU A 32 2.02 0.81 3.81
CA LEU A 32 2.21 1.88 4.78
C LEU A 32 0.88 2.26 5.43
N GLU A 33 0.89 2.27 6.75
CA GLU A 33 -0.25 2.73 7.54
C GLU A 33 0.08 4.08 8.19
N GLN A 34 -0.93 4.93 8.35
CA GLN A 34 -0.76 6.23 8.99
C GLN A 34 -0.16 6.11 10.39
N LYS A 35 -0.53 5.08 11.14
CA LYS A 35 0.01 4.83 12.48
C LYS A 35 1.53 4.62 12.51
N ASP A 36 2.10 4.09 11.42
CA ASP A 36 3.55 3.90 11.31
C ASP A 36 4.25 5.18 10.87
N ILE A 37 3.62 5.96 10.01
CA ILE A 37 4.08 7.30 9.65
C ILE A 37 4.14 8.21 10.89
N ASP A 38 3.16 8.11 11.77
CA ASP A 38 3.08 8.91 13.01
C ASP A 38 4.21 8.61 14.01
N LYS A 39 4.89 7.48 13.86
CA LYS A 39 6.07 7.12 14.68
C LYS A 39 7.36 7.75 14.20
N LEU A 40 7.39 8.31 13.00
CA LEU A 40 8.60 8.91 12.44
C LEU A 40 8.94 10.22 13.11
N GLN A 41 10.22 10.44 13.34
CA GLN A 41 10.77 11.68 13.89
C GLN A 41 12.07 12.04 13.17
N ILE A 42 12.32 13.32 13.01
CA ILE A 42 13.61 13.80 12.51
C ILE A 42 14.73 13.37 13.45
N GLY A 43 15.89 13.04 12.89
CA GLY A 43 17.01 12.47 13.62
C GLY A 43 17.03 10.95 13.70
N MET A 44 16.01 10.26 13.19
CA MET A 44 16.04 8.81 13.04
C MET A 44 17.09 8.39 12.00
N THR A 45 17.76 7.26 12.27
CA THR A 45 18.65 6.64 11.27
C THR A 45 17.85 5.90 10.20
N LYS A 46 18.49 5.59 9.07
CA LYS A 46 17.86 4.78 8.00
C LYS A 46 17.39 3.43 8.52
N GLU A 47 18.16 2.80 9.39
CA GLU A 47 17.81 1.51 9.99
C GLU A 47 16.57 1.61 10.89
N GLN A 48 16.46 2.67 11.67
CA GLN A 48 15.28 2.92 12.51
C GLN A 48 14.03 3.16 11.66
N VAL A 49 14.14 3.93 10.59
CA VAL A 49 13.06 4.15 9.64
C VAL A 49 12.64 2.83 8.96
N LYS A 50 13.60 2.03 8.52
CA LYS A 50 13.32 0.72 7.92
C LYS A 50 12.70 -0.26 8.92
N PHE A 51 13.02 -0.13 10.18
CA PHE A 51 12.39 -0.93 11.24
C PHE A 51 10.89 -0.57 11.39
N VAL A 52 10.55 0.70 11.27
CA VAL A 52 9.16 1.19 11.40
C VAL A 52 8.35 0.94 10.13
N LEU A 53 8.90 1.28 8.97
CA LEU A 53 8.19 1.26 7.69
C LEU A 53 8.45 0.01 6.83
N GLY A 54 9.43 -0.80 7.21
CA GLY A 54 9.92 -1.88 6.35
C GLY A 54 10.94 -1.41 5.32
N SER A 55 11.42 -2.33 4.50
CA SER A 55 12.40 -2.00 3.45
C SER A 55 11.72 -1.25 2.29
N PRO A 56 12.30 -0.14 1.80
CA PRO A 56 11.74 0.59 0.68
C PRO A 56 11.79 -0.22 -0.62
N VAL A 57 10.85 0.06 -1.53
CA VAL A 57 10.82 -0.58 -2.86
C VAL A 57 12.02 -0.16 -3.70
N VAL A 58 12.42 1.10 -3.58
CA VAL A 58 13.56 1.65 -4.30
C VAL A 58 14.56 2.20 -3.29
N ASN A 59 15.73 1.57 -3.24
CA ASN A 59 16.90 2.18 -2.66
C ASN A 59 17.58 3.00 -3.77
N ASP A 60 17.89 4.23 -3.47
CA ASP A 60 18.61 5.04 -4.44
C ASP A 60 20.01 4.44 -4.68
N ALA A 61 20.18 3.89 -5.87
CA ALA A 61 21.43 3.24 -6.27
C ALA A 61 22.59 4.25 -6.47
N PHE A 62 22.28 5.54 -6.46
CA PHE A 62 23.25 6.61 -6.74
C PHE A 62 23.76 7.32 -5.48
N GLY A 63 23.52 6.75 -4.31
CA GLY A 63 24.04 7.27 -3.05
C GLY A 63 23.37 8.55 -2.56
N ASN A 64 22.22 8.87 -3.09
CA ASN A 64 21.40 9.94 -2.54
C ASN A 64 20.80 9.52 -1.20
N ASP A 65 20.75 10.44 -0.28
CA ASP A 65 20.22 10.20 1.05
C ASP A 65 18.69 10.24 1.06
N THR A 66 18.07 9.42 0.20
CA THR A 66 16.61 9.32 0.08
C THR A 66 16.13 7.88 0.15
N LEU A 67 14.98 7.68 0.77
CA LEU A 67 14.24 6.41 0.74
C LEU A 67 12.89 6.63 0.09
N HIS A 68 12.57 5.81 -0.91
CA HIS A 68 11.32 5.90 -1.65
C HIS A 68 10.42 4.72 -1.28
N TYR A 69 9.26 5.05 -0.73
CA TYR A 69 8.20 4.09 -0.44
C TYR A 69 7.05 4.31 -1.42
N VAL A 70 6.59 3.25 -2.02
CA VAL A 70 5.45 3.27 -2.94
C VAL A 70 4.47 2.19 -2.51
N TYR A 71 3.25 2.60 -2.25
CA TYR A 71 2.14 1.72 -1.96
C TYR A 71 1.12 1.77 -3.11
N LEU A 72 0.78 0.62 -3.62
CA LEU A 72 -0.25 0.47 -4.65
C LEU A 72 -1.26 -0.57 -4.19
N LEU A 73 -2.51 -0.16 -4.05
CA LEU A 73 -3.63 -1.08 -3.87
C LEU A 73 -4.38 -1.18 -5.18
N LYS A 74 -4.31 -2.36 -5.79
CA LYS A 74 -5.07 -2.66 -6.99
C LYS A 74 -6.41 -3.30 -6.59
N SER A 75 -7.50 -2.57 -6.83
CA SER A 75 -8.82 -3.07 -6.52
C SER A 75 -9.23 -4.21 -7.44
N GLY A 76 -9.80 -5.27 -6.87
CA GLY A 76 -10.43 -6.35 -7.63
C GLY A 76 -11.78 -5.97 -8.24
N ARG A 77 -12.35 -4.81 -7.88
CA ARG A 77 -13.69 -4.37 -8.34
C ARG A 77 -13.62 -3.54 -9.61
N SER A 78 -12.85 -2.47 -9.61
CA SER A 78 -12.64 -1.60 -10.76
C SER A 78 -11.39 -0.73 -10.57
N GLU A 79 -10.87 -0.19 -11.67
CA GLU A 79 -9.70 0.69 -11.64
C GLU A 79 -9.93 2.00 -10.86
N GLU A 80 -11.18 2.44 -10.71
CA GLU A 80 -11.53 3.63 -9.95
C GLU A 80 -11.18 3.54 -8.47
N PHE A 81 -11.11 2.33 -7.92
CA PHE A 81 -10.75 2.08 -6.54
C PHE A 81 -9.27 1.77 -6.33
N ASN A 82 -8.46 1.90 -7.39
CA ASN A 82 -7.01 1.76 -7.25
C ASN A 82 -6.45 2.93 -6.45
N VAL A 83 -5.65 2.60 -5.44
CA VAL A 83 -4.99 3.59 -4.60
C VAL A 83 -3.49 3.51 -4.82
N LYS A 84 -2.89 4.64 -5.16
CA LYS A 84 -1.44 4.78 -5.28
C LYS A 84 -0.97 5.89 -4.36
N LYS A 85 -0.09 5.55 -3.42
CA LYS A 85 0.51 6.51 -2.50
C LYS A 85 2.02 6.43 -2.58
N LYS A 86 2.66 7.60 -2.56
CA LYS A 86 4.11 7.73 -2.51
C LYS A 86 4.51 8.40 -1.21
N PHE A 87 5.65 8.00 -0.70
CA PHE A 87 6.25 8.62 0.47
C PHE A 87 7.76 8.63 0.31
N ILE A 88 8.34 9.81 0.36
CA ILE A 88 9.78 10.02 0.15
C ILE A 88 10.36 10.62 1.42
N LEU A 89 11.43 10.00 1.89
CA LEU A 89 12.15 10.43 3.07
C LEU A 89 13.52 10.94 2.67
N TYR A 90 13.85 12.13 3.15
CA TYR A 90 15.13 12.79 2.90
C TYR A 90 15.99 12.73 4.17
N PHE A 91 17.23 12.27 3.98
CA PHE A 91 18.22 12.16 5.06
C PHE A 91 19.32 13.19 4.86
N ASP A 92 19.86 13.69 5.96
CA ASP A 92 21.04 14.52 6.01
C ASP A 92 21.99 13.95 7.07
N ASN A 93 23.26 13.70 6.68
CA ASN A 93 24.24 13.00 7.52
C ASN A 93 23.70 11.67 8.11
N GLU A 94 22.98 10.91 7.28
CA GLU A 94 22.36 9.63 7.62
C GLU A 94 21.20 9.71 8.65
N LEU A 95 20.75 10.91 8.97
CA LEU A 95 19.62 11.16 9.86
C LEU A 95 18.45 11.73 9.09
N LEU A 96 17.24 11.30 9.45
CA LEU A 96 16.02 11.79 8.84
C LEU A 96 15.90 13.31 9.03
N ALA A 97 15.80 14.05 7.93
CA ALA A 97 15.70 15.50 7.91
C ALA A 97 14.29 15.98 7.53
N SER A 98 13.68 15.34 6.54
CA SER A 98 12.35 15.73 6.05
C SER A 98 11.66 14.55 5.38
N ALA A 99 10.36 14.71 5.16
CA ALA A 99 9.54 13.73 4.44
C ALA A 99 8.52 14.43 3.57
N GLU A 100 8.17 13.82 2.46
CA GLU A 100 7.20 14.31 1.49
C GLU A 100 6.37 13.16 0.95
N GLY A 101 5.09 13.39 0.67
CA GLY A 101 4.24 12.40 0.03
C GLY A 101 2.77 12.52 0.38
N ASP A 102 2.04 11.44 0.12
CA ASP A 102 0.59 11.36 0.24
C ASP A 102 0.10 11.01 1.65
N PHE A 103 0.99 11.05 2.63
CA PHE A 103 0.67 10.82 4.04
C PHE A 103 0.81 12.11 4.84
N VAL A 104 0.01 12.24 5.88
CA VAL A 104 0.11 13.34 6.82
C VAL A 104 1.19 13.02 7.85
N LEU A 105 2.14 13.94 8.04
CA LEU A 105 3.17 13.79 9.07
C LEU A 105 2.55 13.94 10.46
N GLY A 106 2.95 13.08 11.39
CA GLY A 106 2.52 13.15 12.78
C GLY A 106 2.98 14.42 13.48
N ASP A 107 2.28 14.81 14.54
CA ASP A 107 2.59 16.03 15.32
C ASP A 107 4.00 16.02 15.89
N ASN A 108 4.54 14.83 16.16
CA ASN A 108 5.87 14.65 16.73
C ASN A 108 6.99 14.56 15.68
N PHE A 109 6.65 14.62 14.39
CA PHE A 109 7.64 14.41 13.32
C PHE A 109 8.81 15.41 13.43
N TYR A 110 8.53 16.68 13.66
CA TYR A 110 9.54 17.74 13.75
C TYR A 110 10.16 17.88 15.15
N VAL A 111 9.78 17.02 16.09
CA VAL A 111 10.41 16.96 17.39
C VAL A 111 11.64 16.06 17.30
N PRO A 112 12.88 16.58 17.43
CA PRO A 112 14.06 15.76 17.30
C PRO A 112 14.11 14.65 18.35
N MET A 113 14.59 13.47 17.94
CA MET A 113 14.89 12.42 18.90
C MET A 113 15.99 12.90 19.85
N VAL A 114 15.71 12.80 21.13
CA VAL A 114 16.72 13.02 22.18
C VAL A 114 17.45 11.71 22.39
N ASN A 115 18.74 11.68 22.06
CA ASN A 115 19.61 10.56 22.34
C ASN A 115 20.19 10.67 23.75
#